data_774a0552f7205085c9d7da4171f34c94
#
_entry.id   774a0552f7205085c9d7da4171f34c94
#
_cell.length_a   1.000
_cell.length_b   1.000
_cell.length_c   1.000
_cell.angle_alpha   90.00
_cell.angle_beta   90.00
_cell.angle_gamma   90.00
#
_symmetry.space_group_name_H-M   'P 1'
#
loop_
_entity.id
_entity.type
_entity.pdbx_description
1 polymer ?
#
loop_
_entity_poly.entity_id
_entity_poly.type
_entity_poly.pdbx_seq_one_letter_code
_entity_poly.pdbx_strand_id
1 'polypeptide(L)'
;MKYIVYIFLLFPILVTAQTYKYIGIENGLSNRRIFNIQKDDQGYMWFLTNEGMDRYNGKDIKHYKLNKDDNSVASQIHLGWLYATPEAGLWVIGRKGRLFQYEKQYDRFTIGYKLPDISKTISYGYVDHNNNIWLCCNDSIVLYNIKNAHTFQFPNILHSNITAIEQIDDNHFFIATETGVRYAKLENGALQIIPTETLDYFHTQVSVLYFQQQQKKLYIGSFERGIFVYDMLSQEIIRPEADLSDVNITRIRPLNETELLVATEGMGVYKLDMNKCILERYISANYQSYNEMNGDNINDVFVDESKRIWLANYPTGITVIDYRYENYHWMKHSMGNKQSIVNDQVHAVIEDSDGDLWFGTSNGISLYNSGTGEWHSFLSSFNHQLKDKNHIFITLCEVSPGIIWAGGYTSGIYKINKADLSV
;
A
#
# COMPACT_ATOMS: atom_id res chain seq x y z
N MET A 1 28.42 -25.11 48.08
CA MET A 1 27.37 -25.23 47.06
C MET A 1 26.84 -23.84 46.75
N LYS A 2 27.21 -23.28 45.60
CA LYS A 2 26.67 -21.97 45.14
C LYS A 2 25.48 -22.25 44.20
N TYR A 3 24.31 -21.85 44.56
CA TYR A 3 23.14 -21.89 43.69
C TYR A 3 23.19 -20.70 42.75
N ILE A 4 23.32 -20.95 41.42
CA ILE A 4 23.15 -19.95 40.37
C ILE A 4 21.66 -19.91 40.05
N VAL A 5 20.97 -18.82 40.44
CA VAL A 5 19.58 -18.56 40.05
C VAL A 5 19.62 -17.91 38.67
N TYR A 6 19.15 -18.63 37.65
CA TYR A 6 18.88 -18.04 36.32
C TYR A 6 17.56 -17.29 36.40
N ILE A 7 17.64 -15.97 36.39
CA ILE A 7 16.46 -15.10 36.17
C ILE A 7 16.22 -15.07 34.66
N PHE A 8 15.24 -15.83 34.19
CA PHE A 8 14.68 -15.66 32.85
C PHE A 8 13.89 -14.37 32.83
N LEU A 9 14.44 -13.30 32.26
CA LEU A 9 13.70 -12.11 31.89
C LEU A 9 12.82 -12.48 30.68
N LEU A 10 11.56 -12.83 30.94
CA LEU A 10 10.50 -12.87 29.95
C LEU A 10 10.26 -11.45 29.45
N PHE A 11 10.94 -11.04 28.40
CA PHE A 11 10.50 -9.89 27.62
C PHE A 11 9.19 -10.30 26.93
N PRO A 12 8.08 -9.56 27.14
CA PRO A 12 6.90 -9.77 26.34
C PRO A 12 7.25 -9.46 24.89
N ILE A 13 7.25 -10.50 24.05
CA ILE A 13 7.30 -10.33 22.60
C ILE A 13 5.94 -9.68 22.27
N LEU A 14 5.94 -8.36 22.06
CA LEU A 14 4.81 -7.65 21.49
C LEU A 14 4.66 -8.15 20.05
N VAL A 15 3.84 -9.17 19.86
CA VAL A 15 3.38 -9.58 18.54
C VAL A 15 2.41 -8.49 18.10
N THR A 16 2.87 -7.56 17.27
CA THR A 16 1.99 -6.61 16.60
C THR A 16 1.16 -7.38 15.58
N ALA A 17 -0.14 -7.50 15.81
CA ALA A 17 -1.05 -8.07 14.84
C ALA A 17 -1.15 -7.11 13.65
N GLN A 18 -0.74 -7.60 12.50
CA GLN A 18 -0.83 -6.92 11.20
C GLN A 18 -2.13 -7.33 10.53
N THR A 19 -2.98 -6.39 10.12
CA THR A 19 -4.16 -6.71 9.33
C THR A 19 -3.95 -6.35 7.86
N TYR A 20 -4.30 -7.29 6.99
CA TYR A 20 -4.24 -7.12 5.53
C TYR A 20 -5.66 -7.05 4.98
N LYS A 21 -5.95 -6.00 4.23
CA LYS A 21 -7.19 -5.86 3.48
C LYS A 21 -6.88 -5.81 1.99
N TYR A 22 -7.56 -6.65 1.22
CA TYR A 22 -7.45 -6.66 -0.24
C TYR A 22 -8.61 -5.92 -0.87
N ILE A 23 -8.31 -5.16 -1.92
CA ILE A 23 -9.29 -4.47 -2.73
C ILE A 23 -9.00 -4.85 -4.18
N GLY A 24 -9.84 -5.70 -4.74
CA GLY A 24 -9.74 -6.24 -6.09
C GLY A 24 -10.96 -5.89 -6.95
N ILE A 25 -11.08 -6.57 -8.10
CA ILE A 25 -12.23 -6.42 -9.00
C ILE A 25 -13.54 -6.82 -8.29
N GLU A 26 -13.48 -7.82 -7.44
CA GLU A 26 -14.60 -8.29 -6.61
C GLU A 26 -15.11 -7.22 -5.62
N ASN A 27 -14.29 -6.22 -5.31
CA ASN A 27 -14.65 -5.08 -4.47
C ASN A 27 -15.03 -3.84 -5.30
N GLY A 28 -15.04 -3.94 -6.64
CA GLY A 28 -15.45 -2.88 -7.55
C GLY A 28 -14.31 -2.11 -8.22
N LEU A 29 -13.03 -2.55 -8.09
CA LEU A 29 -11.95 -1.98 -8.91
C LEU A 29 -12.22 -2.20 -10.39
N SER A 30 -11.98 -1.18 -11.20
CA SER A 30 -12.13 -1.26 -12.66
C SER A 30 -11.07 -2.11 -13.33
N ASN A 31 -9.86 -2.15 -12.76
CA ASN A 31 -8.72 -2.93 -13.26
C ASN A 31 -7.79 -3.34 -12.12
N ARG A 32 -7.16 -4.51 -12.23
CA ARG A 32 -6.18 -4.99 -11.24
C ARG A 32 -4.83 -4.27 -11.32
N ARG A 33 -4.51 -3.65 -12.46
CA ARG A 33 -3.26 -2.92 -12.64
C ARG A 33 -3.44 -1.47 -12.22
N ILE A 34 -2.92 -1.14 -11.07
CA ILE A 34 -2.91 0.19 -10.48
C ILE A 34 -1.53 0.80 -10.70
N PHE A 35 -1.47 2.05 -11.17
CA PHE A 35 -0.21 2.76 -11.44
C PHE A 35 0.14 3.77 -10.37
N ASN A 36 -0.86 4.46 -9.82
CA ASN A 36 -0.68 5.43 -8.76
C ASN A 36 -1.80 5.37 -7.73
N ILE A 37 -1.43 5.68 -6.49
CA ILE A 37 -2.32 5.85 -5.35
C ILE A 37 -2.16 7.26 -4.81
N GLN A 38 -3.25 7.98 -4.64
CA GLN A 38 -3.28 9.29 -4.00
C GLN A 38 -4.48 9.40 -3.07
N LYS A 39 -4.38 10.32 -2.10
CA LYS A 39 -5.47 10.67 -1.22
C LYS A 39 -5.83 12.14 -1.43
N ASP A 40 -7.12 12.44 -1.56
CA ASP A 40 -7.56 13.82 -1.66
C ASP A 40 -7.79 14.45 -0.26
N ASP A 41 -8.07 15.74 -0.26
CA ASP A 41 -8.35 16.53 0.96
C ASP A 41 -9.67 16.17 1.66
N GLN A 42 -10.55 15.41 1.00
CA GLN A 42 -11.79 14.87 1.58
C GLN A 42 -11.58 13.50 2.21
N GLY A 43 -10.39 12.91 2.06
CA GLY A 43 -10.03 11.61 2.61
C GLY A 43 -10.32 10.42 1.69
N TYR A 44 -10.80 10.64 0.46
CA TYR A 44 -10.97 9.57 -0.52
C TYR A 44 -9.62 9.09 -1.05
N MET A 45 -9.50 7.77 -1.21
CA MET A 45 -8.37 7.17 -1.91
C MET A 45 -8.67 7.07 -3.40
N TRP A 46 -7.72 7.51 -4.22
CA TRP A 46 -7.82 7.50 -5.67
C TRP A 46 -6.78 6.58 -6.28
N PHE A 47 -7.22 5.77 -7.22
CA PHE A 47 -6.40 4.78 -7.91
C PHE A 47 -6.41 5.05 -9.41
N LEU A 48 -5.23 5.25 -9.97
CA LEU A 48 -5.05 5.37 -11.40
C LEU A 48 -4.91 3.99 -12.02
N THR A 49 -5.81 3.63 -12.92
CA THR A 49 -5.86 2.32 -13.58
C THR A 49 -5.75 2.44 -15.10
N ASN A 50 -5.65 1.33 -15.82
CA ASN A 50 -5.74 1.31 -17.28
C ASN A 50 -7.12 1.74 -17.81
N GLU A 51 -8.18 1.57 -17.01
CA GLU A 51 -9.56 1.85 -17.43
C GLU A 51 -10.04 3.26 -17.04
N GLY A 52 -9.23 3.98 -16.28
CA GLY A 52 -9.57 5.31 -15.77
C GLY A 52 -9.20 5.52 -14.32
N MET A 53 -10.04 6.24 -13.60
CA MET A 53 -9.84 6.55 -12.19
C MET A 53 -10.87 5.83 -11.33
N ASP A 54 -10.41 5.20 -10.26
CA ASP A 54 -11.25 4.63 -9.21
C ASP A 54 -11.13 5.46 -7.94
N ARG A 55 -12.27 5.83 -7.33
CA ARG A 55 -12.34 6.51 -6.04
C ARG A 55 -12.92 5.58 -4.97
N TYR A 56 -12.19 5.36 -3.91
CA TYR A 56 -12.57 4.53 -2.77
C TYR A 56 -12.92 5.40 -1.56
N ASN A 57 -14.10 5.18 -0.96
CA ASN A 57 -14.61 5.94 0.19
C ASN A 57 -14.45 5.22 1.54
N GLY A 58 -13.70 4.11 1.58
CA GLY A 58 -13.57 3.23 2.74
C GLY A 58 -14.42 1.96 2.63
N LYS A 59 -15.48 1.97 1.80
CA LYS A 59 -16.40 0.85 1.58
C LYS A 59 -16.60 0.55 0.11
N ASP A 60 -17.05 1.54 -0.66
CA ASP A 60 -17.44 1.40 -2.06
C ASP A 60 -16.44 2.07 -3.00
N ILE A 61 -16.37 1.58 -4.24
CA ILE A 61 -15.54 2.15 -5.29
C ILE A 61 -16.43 2.76 -6.39
N LYS A 62 -16.15 4.02 -6.73
CA LYS A 62 -16.75 4.70 -7.88
C LYS A 62 -15.74 4.83 -8.99
N HIS A 63 -16.13 4.40 -10.19
CA HIS A 63 -15.30 4.45 -11.39
C HIS A 63 -15.60 5.68 -12.25
N TYR A 64 -14.53 6.34 -12.74
CA TYR A 64 -14.58 7.50 -13.64
C TYR A 64 -13.82 7.18 -14.94
N LYS A 65 -14.56 7.10 -16.05
CA LYS A 65 -13.99 7.00 -17.39
C LYS A 65 -13.60 8.40 -17.85
N LEU A 66 -12.34 8.60 -18.24
CA LEU A 66 -11.81 9.90 -18.66
C LEU A 66 -12.10 10.24 -20.13
N ASN A 67 -12.70 9.31 -20.89
CA ASN A 67 -12.99 9.43 -22.32
C ASN A 67 -14.50 9.40 -22.59
N LYS A 68 -15.19 10.53 -22.58
CA LYS A 68 -16.57 10.56 -23.07
C LYS A 68 -16.74 11.09 -24.51
N ASP A 69 -15.73 11.75 -25.09
CA ASP A 69 -15.93 12.56 -26.30
C ASP A 69 -15.18 12.07 -27.55
N ASP A 70 -14.58 10.89 -27.52
CA ASP A 70 -13.86 10.39 -28.68
C ASP A 70 -14.31 8.97 -29.02
N ASN A 71 -15.25 8.87 -29.99
CA ASN A 71 -15.73 7.60 -30.56
C ASN A 71 -14.66 6.85 -31.38
N SER A 72 -13.40 7.28 -31.37
CA SER A 72 -12.31 6.59 -32.04
C SER A 72 -11.84 5.41 -31.19
N VAL A 73 -11.89 4.22 -31.77
CA VAL A 73 -11.40 2.94 -31.23
C VAL A 73 -9.88 2.96 -30.90
N ALA A 74 -9.21 4.07 -31.20
CA ALA A 74 -7.76 4.26 -31.00
C ALA A 74 -7.40 5.07 -29.73
N SER A 75 -8.33 5.54 -28.94
CA SER A 75 -8.07 6.38 -27.79
C SER A 75 -8.01 5.59 -26.48
N GLN A 76 -7.13 4.60 -26.39
CA GLN A 76 -6.59 4.25 -25.08
C GLN A 76 -5.85 5.48 -24.60
N ILE A 77 -6.45 6.25 -23.68
CA ILE A 77 -5.72 7.27 -22.94
C ILE A 77 -4.68 6.49 -22.16
N HIS A 78 -3.44 6.57 -22.60
CA HIS A 78 -2.32 6.14 -21.80
C HIS A 78 -2.22 7.14 -20.66
N LEU A 79 -2.90 6.84 -19.55
CA LEU A 79 -2.82 7.61 -18.31
C LEU A 79 -1.38 7.47 -17.79
N GLY A 80 -0.83 8.57 -17.30
CA GLY A 80 0.55 8.61 -16.88
C GLY A 80 0.69 8.77 -15.38
N TRP A 81 0.20 9.90 -14.85
CA TRP A 81 0.47 10.29 -13.48
C TRP A 81 -0.76 10.91 -12.83
N LEU A 82 -0.89 10.68 -11.52
CA LEU A 82 -1.94 11.20 -10.66
C LEU A 82 -1.31 12.02 -9.55
N TYR A 83 -1.81 13.24 -9.36
CA TYR A 83 -1.40 14.14 -8.30
C TYR A 83 -2.60 14.67 -7.55
N ALA A 84 -2.53 14.65 -6.23
CA ALA A 84 -3.47 15.30 -5.33
C ALA A 84 -2.69 16.28 -4.45
N THR A 85 -3.01 17.56 -4.55
CA THR A 85 -2.40 18.59 -3.71
C THR A 85 -3.50 19.41 -3.03
N PRO A 86 -3.30 19.89 -1.79
CA PRO A 86 -4.29 20.69 -1.09
C PRO A 86 -4.72 21.94 -1.86
N GLU A 87 -3.78 22.59 -2.56
CA GLU A 87 -4.01 23.84 -3.26
C GLU A 87 -4.54 23.67 -4.69
N ALA A 88 -4.01 22.66 -5.40
CA ALA A 88 -4.31 22.44 -6.82
C ALA A 88 -5.46 21.43 -7.05
N GLY A 89 -5.85 20.68 -6.02
CA GLY A 89 -6.81 19.59 -6.13
C GLY A 89 -6.25 18.35 -6.79
N LEU A 90 -7.11 17.57 -7.45
CA LEU A 90 -6.77 16.30 -8.07
C LEU A 90 -6.59 16.47 -9.59
N TRP A 91 -5.41 16.06 -10.08
CA TRP A 91 -5.04 16.13 -11.49
C TRP A 91 -4.54 14.79 -12.02
N VAL A 92 -4.96 14.47 -13.24
CA VAL A 92 -4.46 13.33 -14.00
C VAL A 92 -3.72 13.84 -15.23
N ILE A 93 -2.48 13.41 -15.38
CA ILE A 93 -1.64 13.75 -16.52
C ILE A 93 -1.64 12.58 -17.50
N GLY A 94 -2.23 12.76 -18.67
CA GLY A 94 -2.22 11.74 -19.74
C GLY A 94 -0.96 11.84 -20.58
N ARG A 95 -0.40 10.68 -20.99
CA ARG A 95 0.82 10.60 -21.82
C ARG A 95 0.72 11.27 -23.19
N LYS A 96 -0.50 11.57 -23.65
CA LYS A 96 -0.77 12.34 -24.88
C LYS A 96 -1.00 13.83 -24.62
N GLY A 97 -0.53 14.35 -23.46
CA GLY A 97 -0.58 15.77 -23.12
C GLY A 97 -1.97 16.30 -22.80
N ARG A 98 -2.91 15.44 -22.42
CA ARG A 98 -4.21 15.85 -21.85
C ARG A 98 -4.09 15.90 -20.33
N LEU A 99 -4.52 17.02 -19.74
CA LEU A 99 -4.62 17.18 -18.30
C LEU A 99 -6.09 17.14 -17.92
N PHE A 100 -6.42 16.25 -16.98
CA PHE A 100 -7.77 16.14 -16.45
C PHE A 100 -7.77 16.65 -15.01
N GLN A 101 -8.74 17.53 -14.72
CA GLN A 101 -8.99 18.07 -13.39
C GLN A 101 -10.26 17.45 -12.82
N TYR A 102 -10.22 17.05 -11.57
CA TYR A 102 -11.42 16.62 -10.86
C TYR A 102 -12.19 17.83 -10.32
N GLU A 103 -13.43 17.99 -10.78
CA GLU A 103 -14.36 19.02 -10.30
C GLU A 103 -15.24 18.45 -9.17
N LYS A 104 -14.90 18.78 -7.93
CA LYS A 104 -15.60 18.27 -6.74
C LYS A 104 -17.11 18.58 -6.75
N GLN A 105 -17.49 19.78 -7.16
CA GLN A 105 -18.88 20.23 -7.18
C GLN A 105 -19.78 19.36 -8.08
N TYR A 106 -19.22 18.85 -9.18
CA TYR A 106 -19.96 18.07 -10.18
C TYR A 106 -19.62 16.59 -10.15
N ASP A 107 -18.70 16.19 -9.26
CA ASP A 107 -18.22 14.82 -9.10
C ASP A 107 -17.81 14.17 -10.44
N ARG A 108 -16.99 14.88 -11.22
CA ARG A 108 -16.53 14.48 -12.55
C ARG A 108 -15.15 15.00 -12.88
N PHE A 109 -14.50 14.39 -13.87
CA PHE A 109 -13.28 14.92 -14.47
C PHE A 109 -13.62 15.77 -15.71
N THR A 110 -12.89 16.86 -15.87
CA THR A 110 -12.92 17.73 -17.06
C THR A 110 -11.52 17.90 -17.62
N ILE A 111 -11.42 18.27 -18.90
CA ILE A 111 -10.12 18.57 -19.52
C ILE A 111 -9.74 19.99 -19.11
N GLY A 112 -8.73 20.13 -18.23
CA GLY A 112 -8.19 21.42 -17.82
C GLY A 112 -7.24 22.01 -18.85
N TYR A 113 -6.45 21.16 -19.54
CA TYR A 113 -5.52 21.58 -20.59
C TYR A 113 -5.22 20.44 -21.58
N LYS A 114 -4.86 20.82 -22.80
CA LYS A 114 -4.43 19.89 -23.86
C LYS A 114 -3.27 20.49 -24.61
N LEU A 115 -2.18 19.73 -24.77
CA LEU A 115 -1.07 20.12 -25.63
C LEU A 115 -1.56 20.38 -27.06
N PRO A 116 -1.12 21.47 -27.71
CA PRO A 116 -1.48 21.77 -29.10
C PRO A 116 -1.05 20.65 -30.06
N ASP A 117 0.17 20.12 -29.86
CA ASP A 117 0.73 19.06 -30.68
C ASP A 117 0.44 17.68 -30.07
N ILE A 118 -0.57 16.99 -30.60
CA ILE A 118 -1.01 15.66 -30.17
C ILE A 118 -0.03 14.54 -30.57
N SER A 119 0.92 14.81 -31.43
CA SER A 119 1.95 13.81 -31.80
C SER A 119 2.98 13.60 -30.69
N LYS A 120 3.17 14.61 -29.83
CA LYS A 120 4.10 14.53 -28.70
C LYS A 120 3.63 13.54 -27.65
N THR A 121 4.56 12.77 -27.15
CA THR A 121 4.34 11.85 -26.03
C THR A 121 5.07 12.38 -24.80
N ILE A 122 4.34 12.46 -23.68
CA ILE A 122 4.91 12.86 -22.40
C ILE A 122 5.70 11.68 -21.85
N SER A 123 7.00 11.86 -21.65
CA SER A 123 7.89 10.89 -21.00
C SER A 123 7.67 10.89 -19.48
N TYR A 124 7.49 12.09 -18.89
CA TYR A 124 7.22 12.28 -17.47
C TYR A 124 6.30 13.46 -17.22
N GLY A 125 5.39 13.31 -16.26
CA GLY A 125 4.50 14.36 -15.77
C GLY A 125 4.75 14.60 -14.28
N TYR A 126 4.86 15.86 -13.87
CA TYR A 126 5.19 16.24 -12.50
C TYR A 126 4.41 17.49 -12.08
N VAL A 127 4.04 17.60 -10.80
CA VAL A 127 3.44 18.81 -10.23
C VAL A 127 4.40 19.36 -9.19
N ASP A 128 4.88 20.60 -9.41
CA ASP A 128 5.79 21.27 -8.50
C ASP A 128 5.07 22.00 -7.35
N HIS A 129 5.84 22.45 -6.35
CA HIS A 129 5.31 23.19 -5.19
C HIS A 129 4.73 24.57 -5.57
N ASN A 130 5.07 25.09 -6.76
CA ASN A 130 4.53 26.36 -7.29
C ASN A 130 3.23 26.17 -8.07
N ASN A 131 2.63 24.95 -8.04
CA ASN A 131 1.44 24.55 -8.77
C ASN A 131 1.62 24.63 -10.30
N ASN A 132 2.80 24.31 -10.81
CA ASN A 132 3.00 24.07 -12.21
C ASN A 132 2.98 22.58 -12.52
N ILE A 133 2.27 22.20 -13.56
CA ILE A 133 2.34 20.87 -14.13
C ILE A 133 3.41 20.87 -15.20
N TRP A 134 4.43 20.03 -15.01
CA TRP A 134 5.51 19.79 -15.96
C TRP A 134 5.09 18.68 -16.91
N LEU A 135 5.06 18.98 -18.21
CA LEU A 135 4.83 18.03 -19.28
C LEU A 135 6.15 17.84 -20.03
N CYS A 136 6.89 16.80 -19.66
CA CYS A 136 8.22 16.54 -20.20
C CYS A 136 8.11 15.73 -21.48
N CYS A 137 8.51 16.33 -22.60
CA CYS A 137 8.70 15.66 -23.88
C CYS A 137 10.20 15.45 -24.14
N ASN A 138 10.53 14.66 -25.15
CA ASN A 138 11.93 14.41 -25.51
C ASN A 138 12.65 15.70 -25.95
N ASP A 139 11.97 16.57 -26.67
CA ASP A 139 12.53 17.82 -27.26
C ASP A 139 12.24 19.09 -26.45
N SER A 140 11.20 19.06 -25.61
CA SER A 140 10.71 20.25 -24.93
C SER A 140 10.02 19.90 -23.60
N ILE A 141 9.99 20.90 -22.72
CA ILE A 141 9.23 20.84 -21.47
C ILE A 141 8.19 21.96 -21.51
N VAL A 142 6.95 21.62 -21.23
CA VAL A 142 5.85 22.59 -21.08
C VAL A 142 5.43 22.65 -19.62
N LEU A 143 5.43 23.84 -19.06
CA LEU A 143 4.88 24.14 -17.76
C LEU A 143 3.46 24.70 -17.92
N TYR A 144 2.50 24.07 -17.27
CA TYR A 144 1.13 24.61 -17.16
C TYR A 144 0.90 25.04 -15.73
N ASN A 145 0.71 26.35 -15.51
CA ASN A 145 0.40 26.86 -14.18
C ASN A 145 -1.11 26.70 -13.89
N ILE A 146 -1.42 25.95 -12.83
CA ILE A 146 -2.79 25.59 -12.49
C ILE A 146 -3.62 26.82 -12.05
N LYS A 147 -3.00 27.81 -11.38
CA LYS A 147 -3.71 28.96 -10.81
C LYS A 147 -4.19 29.95 -11.85
N ASN A 148 -3.39 30.19 -12.89
CA ASN A 148 -3.67 31.23 -13.91
C ASN A 148 -3.84 30.69 -15.33
N ALA A 149 -3.75 29.36 -15.50
CA ALA A 149 -3.83 28.68 -16.79
C ALA A 149 -2.80 29.11 -17.83
N HIS A 150 -1.71 29.77 -17.41
CA HIS A 150 -0.62 30.13 -18.30
C HIS A 150 0.25 28.95 -18.61
N THR A 151 0.71 28.90 -19.86
CA THR A 151 1.68 27.89 -20.30
C THR A 151 3.00 28.56 -20.64
N PHE A 152 4.06 27.89 -20.32
CA PHE A 152 5.41 28.28 -20.63
C PHE A 152 6.17 27.09 -21.21
N GLN A 153 6.88 27.24 -22.32
CA GLN A 153 7.61 26.16 -22.97
C GLN A 153 9.09 26.53 -23.16
N PHE A 154 9.96 25.56 -22.88
CA PHE A 154 11.40 25.68 -23.12
C PHE A 154 11.98 24.36 -23.63
N PRO A 155 13.18 24.40 -24.29
CA PRO A 155 13.82 23.19 -24.79
C PRO A 155 14.16 22.21 -23.66
N ASN A 156 14.06 20.92 -23.93
CA ASN A 156 14.64 19.89 -23.07
C ASN A 156 16.14 19.79 -23.38
N ILE A 157 16.94 20.56 -22.65
CA ILE A 157 18.39 20.64 -22.82
C ILE A 157 19.14 19.36 -22.43
N LEU A 158 18.45 18.39 -21.80
CA LEU A 158 19.04 17.11 -21.44
C LEU A 158 19.09 16.13 -22.61
N HIS A 159 18.38 16.43 -23.71
CA HIS A 159 18.31 15.61 -24.92
C HIS A 159 18.02 14.11 -24.63
N SER A 160 17.27 13.83 -23.58
CA SER A 160 16.92 12.49 -23.11
C SER A 160 15.51 12.50 -22.50
N ASN A 161 14.87 11.34 -22.48
CA ASN A 161 13.60 11.20 -21.77
C ASN A 161 13.80 11.44 -20.28
N ILE A 162 13.00 12.35 -19.72
CA ILE A 162 12.93 12.56 -18.29
C ILE A 162 12.10 11.42 -17.69
N THR A 163 12.61 10.80 -16.63
CA THR A 163 12.01 9.65 -15.95
C THR A 163 11.52 9.96 -14.55
N ALA A 164 12.13 10.96 -13.89
CA ALA A 164 11.69 11.47 -12.61
C ALA A 164 12.14 12.91 -12.40
N ILE A 165 11.39 13.67 -11.60
CA ILE A 165 11.75 15.01 -11.13
C ILE A 165 11.50 15.04 -9.63
N GLU A 166 12.44 15.65 -8.90
CA GLU A 166 12.29 15.90 -7.47
C GLU A 166 12.69 17.35 -7.19
N GLN A 167 11.78 18.10 -6.59
CA GLN A 167 11.99 19.52 -6.26
C GLN A 167 12.68 19.66 -4.90
N ILE A 168 13.72 20.51 -4.85
CA ILE A 168 14.51 20.78 -3.65
C ILE A 168 13.99 22.03 -2.95
N ASP A 169 13.79 23.08 -3.73
CA ASP A 169 13.24 24.38 -3.31
C ASP A 169 12.50 25.03 -4.50
N ASP A 170 12.10 26.27 -4.38
CA ASP A 170 11.26 26.95 -5.38
C ASP A 170 11.83 26.90 -6.81
N ASN A 171 13.15 26.85 -6.97
CA ASN A 171 13.81 26.94 -8.26
C ASN A 171 14.78 25.79 -8.59
N HIS A 172 15.12 24.94 -7.62
CA HIS A 172 16.10 23.88 -7.80
C HIS A 172 15.44 22.49 -7.83
N PHE A 173 15.95 21.66 -8.73
CA PHE A 173 15.40 20.34 -9.03
C PHE A 173 16.52 19.32 -9.27
N PHE A 174 16.28 18.10 -8.83
CA PHE A 174 16.96 16.94 -9.40
C PHE A 174 16.09 16.38 -10.52
N ILE A 175 16.69 16.21 -11.68
CA ILE A 175 16.01 15.68 -12.89
C ILE A 175 16.72 14.40 -13.31
N ALA A 176 15.97 13.31 -13.26
CA ALA A 176 16.43 12.01 -13.72
C ALA A 176 16.09 11.78 -15.18
N THR A 177 16.95 11.05 -15.85
CA THR A 177 16.80 10.63 -17.23
C THR A 177 17.15 9.14 -17.37
N GLU A 178 17.00 8.61 -18.58
CA GLU A 178 17.48 7.27 -18.92
C GLU A 178 19.01 7.10 -18.76
N THR A 179 19.76 8.20 -18.66
CA THR A 179 21.23 8.18 -18.61
C THR A 179 21.81 8.63 -17.27
N GLY A 180 20.99 9.06 -16.30
CA GLY A 180 21.46 9.50 -15.00
C GLY A 180 20.62 10.60 -14.37
N VAL A 181 21.21 11.32 -13.41
CA VAL A 181 20.57 12.43 -12.68
C VAL A 181 21.34 13.72 -12.97
N ARG A 182 20.62 14.83 -13.07
CA ARG A 182 21.20 16.16 -13.18
C ARG A 182 20.62 17.08 -12.11
N TYR A 183 21.45 17.93 -11.55
CA TYR A 183 21.04 19.03 -10.70
C TYR A 183 20.76 20.25 -11.58
N ALA A 184 19.59 20.85 -11.43
CA ALA A 184 19.12 21.89 -12.32
C ALA A 184 18.46 23.04 -11.57
N LYS A 185 18.52 24.25 -12.15
CA LYS A 185 17.81 25.44 -11.70
C LYS A 185 16.87 25.93 -12.80
N LEU A 186 15.65 26.24 -12.44
CA LEU A 186 14.69 26.93 -13.30
C LEU A 186 14.73 28.42 -12.98
N GLU A 187 15.24 29.24 -13.92
CA GLU A 187 15.36 30.68 -13.74
C GLU A 187 15.00 31.42 -15.04
N ASN A 188 14.18 32.47 -14.90
CA ASN A 188 13.71 33.29 -16.05
C ASN A 188 13.08 32.45 -17.16
N GLY A 189 12.45 31.34 -16.83
CA GLY A 189 11.82 30.44 -17.78
C GLY A 189 12.79 29.59 -18.60
N ALA A 190 14.00 29.42 -18.15
CA ALA A 190 14.99 28.53 -18.74
C ALA A 190 15.52 27.56 -17.69
N LEU A 191 15.67 26.29 -18.09
CA LEU A 191 16.30 25.26 -17.28
C LEU A 191 17.83 25.38 -17.48
N GLN A 192 18.57 25.48 -16.36
CA GLN A 192 20.01 25.54 -16.34
C GLN A 192 20.55 24.34 -15.57
N ILE A 193 21.50 23.62 -16.14
CA ILE A 193 22.19 22.53 -15.44
C ILE A 193 23.28 23.11 -14.56
N ILE A 194 23.27 22.74 -13.30
CA ILE A 194 24.32 23.08 -12.34
C ILE A 194 25.29 21.88 -12.30
N PRO A 195 26.54 22.06 -12.74
CA PRO A 195 27.52 20.98 -12.74
C PRO A 195 27.76 20.42 -11.33
N THR A 196 27.83 19.11 -11.24
CA THR A 196 28.12 18.37 -10.00
C THR A 196 29.04 17.21 -10.34
N GLU A 197 30.26 17.21 -9.78
CA GLU A 197 31.27 16.20 -10.16
C GLU A 197 30.73 14.75 -10.09
N THR A 198 30.02 14.41 -9.03
CA THR A 198 29.56 13.02 -8.82
C THR A 198 28.34 12.65 -9.65
N LEU A 199 27.31 13.52 -9.70
CA LEU A 199 26.09 13.20 -10.45
C LEU A 199 26.31 13.24 -11.98
N ASP A 200 27.22 14.06 -12.46
CA ASP A 200 27.53 14.14 -13.90
C ASP A 200 28.17 12.85 -14.42
N TYR A 201 28.85 12.11 -13.56
CA TYR A 201 29.44 10.78 -13.87
C TYR A 201 28.55 9.60 -13.43
N PHE A 202 27.39 9.86 -12.84
CA PHE A 202 26.44 8.81 -12.46
C PHE A 202 25.61 8.38 -13.68
N HIS A 203 26.07 7.34 -14.37
CA HIS A 203 25.44 6.79 -15.57
C HIS A 203 24.60 5.57 -15.23
N THR A 204 23.34 5.80 -14.90
CA THR A 204 22.38 4.72 -14.55
C THR A 204 20.98 5.17 -14.92
N GLN A 205 20.20 4.29 -15.56
CA GLN A 205 18.80 4.57 -15.84
C GLN A 205 18.03 4.66 -14.50
N VAL A 206 17.45 5.83 -14.25
CA VAL A 206 16.74 6.12 -13.00
C VAL A 206 15.24 6.00 -13.21
N SER A 207 14.57 5.39 -12.27
CA SER A 207 13.11 5.19 -12.28
C SER A 207 12.38 6.13 -11.33
N VAL A 208 12.98 6.47 -10.20
CA VAL A 208 12.35 7.31 -9.16
C VAL A 208 13.39 8.09 -8.37
N LEU A 209 13.00 9.27 -7.90
CA LEU A 209 13.76 10.11 -6.98
C LEU A 209 12.94 10.42 -5.74
N TYR A 210 13.62 10.61 -4.61
CA TYR A 210 13.08 11.17 -3.38
C TYR A 210 14.15 11.96 -2.65
N PHE A 211 13.89 13.24 -2.35
CA PHE A 211 14.82 14.11 -1.64
C PHE A 211 14.39 14.35 -0.19
N GLN A 212 15.28 14.03 0.75
CA GLN A 212 15.07 14.28 2.16
C GLN A 212 15.70 15.63 2.53
N GLN A 213 14.86 16.63 2.78
CA GLN A 213 15.25 18.02 3.01
C GLN A 213 16.15 18.24 4.23
N GLN A 214 15.87 17.55 5.33
CA GLN A 214 16.60 17.76 6.59
C GLN A 214 18.02 17.22 6.51
N GLN A 215 18.21 16.06 5.88
CA GLN A 215 19.52 15.43 5.76
C GLN A 215 20.25 15.85 4.48
N LYS A 216 19.62 16.60 3.57
CA LYS A 216 20.15 16.96 2.25
C LYS A 216 20.61 15.75 1.44
N LYS A 217 19.83 14.65 1.50
CA LYS A 217 20.12 13.42 0.78
C LYS A 217 19.09 13.14 -0.30
N LEU A 218 19.58 12.75 -1.49
CA LEU A 218 18.76 12.29 -2.59
C LEU A 218 18.83 10.77 -2.68
N TYR A 219 17.68 10.12 -2.57
CA TYR A 219 17.52 8.69 -2.77
C TYR A 219 17.14 8.45 -4.23
N ILE A 220 17.93 7.63 -4.91
CA ILE A 220 17.86 7.40 -6.36
C ILE A 220 17.52 5.94 -6.59
N GLY A 221 16.29 5.65 -7.02
CA GLY A 221 15.89 4.33 -7.46
C GLY A 221 16.20 4.13 -8.93
N SER A 222 16.82 3.00 -9.28
CA SER A 222 17.20 2.67 -10.64
C SER A 222 16.35 1.57 -11.24
N PHE A 223 16.42 1.43 -12.56
CA PHE A 223 15.68 0.41 -13.29
C PHE A 223 16.21 -1.02 -13.05
N GLU A 224 17.53 -1.22 -12.96
CA GLU A 224 18.13 -2.56 -12.81
C GLU A 224 19.32 -2.61 -11.87
N ARG A 225 19.51 -1.58 -11.05
CA ARG A 225 20.70 -1.48 -10.19
C ARG A 225 20.37 -1.17 -8.72
N GLY A 226 19.07 -1.33 -8.33
CA GLY A 226 18.61 -1.06 -6.99
C GLY A 226 18.62 0.42 -6.61
N ILE A 227 18.96 0.74 -5.37
CA ILE A 227 18.88 2.09 -4.79
C ILE A 227 20.27 2.65 -4.50
N PHE A 228 20.42 3.97 -4.71
CA PHE A 228 21.61 4.75 -4.36
C PHE A 228 21.21 5.95 -3.51
N VAL A 229 22.14 6.46 -2.72
CA VAL A 229 21.97 7.65 -1.89
C VAL A 229 23.05 8.63 -2.21
N TYR A 230 22.68 9.78 -2.75
CA TYR A 230 23.57 10.91 -2.96
C TYR A 230 23.48 11.88 -1.79
N ASP A 231 24.58 12.11 -1.11
CA ASP A 231 24.70 13.12 -0.07
C ASP A 231 25.13 14.46 -0.71
N MET A 232 24.25 15.47 -0.64
CA MET A 232 24.49 16.76 -1.27
C MET A 232 25.59 17.57 -0.57
N LEU A 233 25.89 17.28 0.69
CA LEU A 233 26.93 17.99 1.45
C LEU A 233 28.33 17.44 1.17
N SER A 234 28.48 16.12 1.17
CA SER A 234 29.77 15.49 0.86
C SER A 234 29.98 15.27 -0.63
N GLN A 235 28.93 15.37 -1.43
CA GLN A 235 28.90 15.04 -2.87
C GLN A 235 29.26 13.58 -3.18
N GLU A 236 29.04 12.67 -2.24
CA GLU A 236 29.30 11.25 -2.41
C GLU A 236 28.02 10.48 -2.74
N ILE A 237 28.18 9.41 -3.53
CA ILE A 237 27.12 8.43 -3.76
C ILE A 237 27.48 7.16 -3.04
N ILE A 238 26.61 6.71 -2.16
CA ILE A 238 26.71 5.43 -1.45
C ILE A 238 25.60 4.48 -1.89
N ARG A 239 25.87 3.20 -1.81
CA ARG A 239 24.90 2.14 -2.08
C ARG A 239 24.60 1.41 -0.77
N PRO A 240 23.33 1.38 -0.31
CA PRO A 240 22.95 0.57 0.83
C PRO A 240 23.28 -0.91 0.60
N GLU A 241 23.74 -1.60 1.63
CA GLU A 241 23.99 -3.03 1.57
C GLU A 241 22.67 -3.79 1.45
N ALA A 242 22.35 -4.23 0.24
CA ALA A 242 21.27 -5.18 -0.05
C ALA A 242 21.46 -5.75 -1.46
N ASP A 243 21.04 -6.98 -1.66
CA ASP A 243 21.01 -7.58 -2.98
C ASP A 243 19.73 -7.16 -3.73
N LEU A 244 19.81 -5.99 -4.33
CA LEU A 244 18.82 -5.44 -5.27
C LEU A 244 19.46 -5.23 -6.66
N SER A 245 20.51 -5.97 -7.00
CA SER A 245 21.00 -6.07 -8.36
C SER A 245 19.89 -6.67 -9.23
N ASP A 246 19.72 -6.12 -10.43
CA ASP A 246 18.69 -6.54 -11.40
C ASP A 246 17.23 -6.31 -10.95
N VAL A 247 16.99 -5.39 -10.00
CA VAL A 247 15.66 -5.07 -9.48
C VAL A 247 15.29 -3.62 -9.81
N ASN A 248 14.13 -3.44 -10.44
CA ASN A 248 13.57 -2.12 -10.69
C ASN A 248 12.95 -1.55 -9.40
N ILE A 249 13.39 -0.36 -9.00
CA ILE A 249 12.76 0.41 -7.92
C ILE A 249 11.62 1.24 -8.50
N THR A 250 10.41 0.94 -8.10
CA THR A 250 9.21 1.56 -8.66
C THR A 250 8.78 2.81 -7.91
N ARG A 251 9.01 2.84 -6.59
CA ARG A 251 8.64 3.98 -5.75
C ARG A 251 9.47 4.07 -4.48
N ILE A 252 9.73 5.30 -4.03
CA ILE A 252 10.32 5.60 -2.72
C ILE A 252 9.36 6.56 -1.99
N ARG A 253 8.99 6.25 -0.74
CA ARG A 253 8.08 7.06 0.08
C ARG A 253 8.50 7.06 1.54
N PRO A 254 8.34 8.18 2.28
CA PRO A 254 8.58 8.18 3.71
C PRO A 254 7.55 7.31 4.46
N LEU A 255 8.03 6.44 5.33
CA LEU A 255 7.23 5.72 6.31
C LEU A 255 7.08 6.56 7.58
N ASN A 256 8.18 7.17 7.99
CA ASN A 256 8.28 8.09 9.13
C ASN A 256 9.51 9.02 8.94
N GLU A 257 9.92 9.73 9.99
CA GLU A 257 11.01 10.71 9.94
C GLU A 257 12.39 10.09 9.65
N THR A 258 12.58 8.80 9.94
CA THR A 258 13.87 8.11 9.84
C THR A 258 13.89 6.93 8.88
N GLU A 259 12.74 6.52 8.35
CA GLU A 259 12.60 5.33 7.52
C GLU A 259 11.86 5.62 6.22
N LEU A 260 12.33 5.03 5.12
CA LEU A 260 11.68 5.05 3.81
C LEU A 260 11.18 3.66 3.43
N LEU A 261 10.04 3.61 2.74
CA LEU A 261 9.58 2.45 1.99
C LEU A 261 10.15 2.51 0.57
N VAL A 262 10.74 1.42 0.14
CA VAL A 262 11.31 1.23 -1.20
C VAL A 262 10.56 0.10 -1.87
N ALA A 263 9.66 0.44 -2.77
CA ALA A 263 8.87 -0.53 -3.54
C ALA A 263 9.64 -1.03 -4.75
N THR A 264 9.45 -2.30 -5.08
CA THR A 264 10.19 -2.98 -6.14
C THR A 264 9.28 -3.72 -7.11
N GLU A 265 9.76 -3.95 -8.31
CA GLU A 265 9.14 -4.84 -9.27
C GLU A 265 9.63 -6.29 -9.02
N GLY A 266 8.82 -7.07 -8.29
CA GLY A 266 9.03 -8.49 -8.08
C GLY A 266 9.71 -8.92 -6.77
N MET A 267 10.15 -7.98 -5.90
CA MET A 267 10.79 -8.29 -4.62
C MET A 267 10.03 -7.73 -3.40
N GLY A 268 8.80 -7.20 -3.62
CA GLY A 268 7.99 -6.60 -2.55
C GLY A 268 8.45 -5.21 -2.14
N VAL A 269 8.37 -4.90 -0.86
CA VAL A 269 8.75 -3.60 -0.30
C VAL A 269 9.88 -3.77 0.71
N TYR A 270 10.89 -2.93 0.56
CA TYR A 270 12.00 -2.80 1.50
C TYR A 270 11.82 -1.58 2.39
N LYS A 271 12.42 -1.62 3.55
CA LYS A 271 12.51 -0.51 4.48
C LYS A 271 13.97 -0.05 4.57
N LEU A 272 14.20 1.23 4.32
CA LEU A 272 15.51 1.85 4.41
C LEU A 272 15.59 2.73 5.66
N ASP A 273 16.49 2.39 6.58
CA ASP A 273 16.89 3.29 7.68
C ASP A 273 17.80 4.39 7.12
N MET A 274 17.33 5.64 7.13
CA MET A 274 18.04 6.77 6.53
C MET A 274 19.29 7.18 7.31
N ASN A 275 19.38 6.85 8.60
CA ASN A 275 20.54 7.18 9.44
C ASN A 275 21.66 6.16 9.31
N LYS A 276 21.30 4.88 9.27
CA LYS A 276 22.26 3.77 9.18
C LYS A 276 22.60 3.39 7.74
N CYS A 277 21.77 3.83 6.77
CA CYS A 277 21.84 3.42 5.37
C CYS A 277 21.71 1.88 5.20
N ILE A 278 20.86 1.26 6.03
CA ILE A 278 20.59 -0.19 5.99
C ILE A 278 19.23 -0.39 5.32
N LEU A 279 19.20 -1.31 4.37
CA LEU A 279 18.01 -1.69 3.62
C LEU A 279 17.61 -3.13 3.97
N GLU A 280 16.42 -3.31 4.49
CA GLU A 280 15.88 -4.60 4.91
C GLU A 280 14.59 -4.93 4.18
N ARG A 281 14.38 -6.20 3.82
CA ARG A 281 13.10 -6.63 3.27
C ARG A 281 12.01 -6.51 4.33
N TYR A 282 10.95 -5.77 4.03
CA TYR A 282 9.95 -5.41 5.03
C TYR A 282 8.59 -6.06 4.79
N ILE A 283 8.08 -6.00 3.55
CA ILE A 283 6.80 -6.60 3.16
C ILE A 283 7.03 -7.44 1.92
N SER A 284 6.66 -8.71 1.98
CA SER A 284 6.74 -9.63 0.83
C SER A 284 5.55 -10.57 0.80
N ALA A 285 5.29 -11.13 -0.38
CA ALA A 285 4.24 -12.11 -0.54
C ALA A 285 4.55 -13.39 0.24
N ASN A 286 3.54 -13.91 0.94
CA ASN A 286 3.55 -15.23 1.50
C ASN A 286 2.42 -16.06 0.88
N TYR A 287 2.76 -16.84 -0.14
CA TYR A 287 1.79 -17.64 -0.90
C TYR A 287 1.19 -18.81 -0.09
N GLN A 288 1.65 -19.02 1.15
CA GLN A 288 1.11 -20.06 2.06
C GLN A 288 0.06 -19.50 3.02
N SER A 289 -0.08 -18.18 3.13
CA SER A 289 -1.00 -17.52 4.04
C SER A 289 -2.01 -16.67 3.26
N TYR A 290 -3.31 -16.92 3.49
CA TYR A 290 -4.39 -16.10 2.93
C TYR A 290 -4.50 -14.70 3.56
N ASN A 291 -3.74 -14.43 4.62
CA ASN A 291 -3.79 -13.18 5.39
C ASN A 291 -2.57 -12.29 5.14
N GLU A 292 -1.79 -12.57 4.11
CA GLU A 292 -0.57 -11.83 3.79
C GLU A 292 -0.59 -11.38 2.32
N MET A 293 0.33 -10.49 1.93
CA MET A 293 0.38 -9.92 0.58
C MET A 293 0.47 -11.01 -0.50
N ASN A 294 -0.32 -10.89 -1.56
CA ASN A 294 -0.44 -11.85 -2.68
C ASN A 294 0.26 -11.35 -3.95
N GLY A 295 1.51 -10.94 -3.86
CA GLY A 295 2.31 -10.54 -5.02
C GLY A 295 3.39 -9.54 -4.66
N ASP A 296 4.57 -9.75 -5.17
CA ASP A 296 5.77 -8.95 -4.88
C ASP A 296 6.02 -7.84 -5.91
N ASN A 297 5.18 -7.74 -6.95
CA ASN A 297 5.30 -6.68 -7.96
C ASN A 297 4.51 -5.44 -7.52
N ILE A 298 5.20 -4.44 -7.00
CA ILE A 298 4.61 -3.23 -6.42
C ILE A 298 4.82 -2.04 -7.35
N ASN A 299 3.75 -1.53 -7.94
CA ASN A 299 3.80 -0.38 -8.83
C ASN A 299 3.84 0.97 -8.08
N ASP A 300 3.15 1.07 -6.95
CA ASP A 300 3.13 2.28 -6.11
C ASP A 300 2.91 1.92 -4.64
N VAL A 301 3.37 2.79 -3.76
CA VAL A 301 3.16 2.73 -2.32
C VAL A 301 2.73 4.10 -1.81
N PHE A 302 1.74 4.12 -0.92
CA PHE A 302 1.25 5.32 -0.26
C PHE A 302 1.08 5.04 1.23
N VAL A 303 1.50 5.97 2.08
CA VAL A 303 1.31 5.91 3.53
C VAL A 303 0.34 7.01 3.93
N ASP A 304 -0.78 6.65 4.52
CA ASP A 304 -1.78 7.63 4.95
C ASP A 304 -1.48 8.20 6.37
N GLU A 305 -2.25 9.19 6.79
CA GLU A 305 -2.06 9.86 8.09
C GLU A 305 -2.31 8.92 9.29
N SER A 306 -3.07 7.85 9.06
CA SER A 306 -3.28 6.77 10.03
C SER A 306 -2.14 5.74 10.06
N LYS A 307 -1.07 5.97 9.30
CA LYS A 307 0.08 5.07 9.13
C LYS A 307 -0.26 3.74 8.45
N ARG A 308 -1.41 3.64 7.76
CA ARG A 308 -1.70 2.49 6.92
C ARG A 308 -0.86 2.58 5.65
N ILE A 309 -0.33 1.43 5.24
CA ILE A 309 0.43 1.29 3.99
C ILE A 309 -0.51 0.76 2.92
N TRP A 310 -0.63 1.50 1.83
CA TRP A 310 -1.40 1.13 0.65
C TRP A 310 -0.44 0.72 -0.46
N LEU A 311 -0.59 -0.48 -0.97
CA LEU A 311 0.28 -1.04 -2.00
C LEU A 311 -0.53 -1.32 -3.27
N ALA A 312 -0.09 -0.77 -4.39
CA ALA A 312 -0.56 -1.16 -5.71
C ALA A 312 0.21 -2.39 -6.16
N ASN A 313 -0.29 -3.59 -5.86
CA ASN A 313 0.39 -4.83 -6.15
C ASN A 313 -0.28 -5.62 -7.28
N TYR A 314 0.49 -5.87 -8.33
CA TYR A 314 0.02 -6.68 -9.46
C TYR A 314 0.33 -8.18 -9.22
N PRO A 315 -0.62 -9.09 -9.53
CA PRO A 315 -1.90 -8.90 -10.23
C PRO A 315 -3.11 -8.73 -9.31
N THR A 316 -2.97 -8.42 -8.04
CA THR A 316 -4.05 -8.50 -7.04
C THR A 316 -4.92 -7.25 -6.99
N GLY A 317 -4.35 -6.05 -7.23
CA GLY A 317 -5.01 -4.76 -7.10
C GLY A 317 -4.40 -3.92 -5.98
N ILE A 318 -5.13 -3.66 -4.91
CA ILE A 318 -4.63 -2.91 -3.75
C ILE A 318 -4.56 -3.81 -2.53
N THR A 319 -3.43 -3.75 -1.83
CA THR A 319 -3.27 -4.30 -0.48
C THR A 319 -3.15 -3.15 0.51
N VAL A 320 -3.96 -3.17 1.55
CA VAL A 320 -3.89 -2.20 2.66
C VAL A 320 -3.37 -2.93 3.89
N ILE A 321 -2.30 -2.41 4.48
CA ILE A 321 -1.69 -2.95 5.70
C ILE A 321 -1.91 -1.95 6.82
N ASP A 322 -2.55 -2.40 7.89
CA ASP A 322 -2.82 -1.60 9.08
C ASP A 322 -2.07 -2.20 10.28
N TYR A 323 -1.17 -1.41 10.86
CA TYR A 323 -0.37 -1.79 12.04
C TYR A 323 -0.97 -1.28 13.34
N ARG A 324 -2.11 -0.61 13.29
CA ARG A 324 -2.76 -0.15 14.51
C ARG A 324 -3.27 -1.36 15.27
N TYR A 325 -3.14 -1.31 16.57
CA TYR A 325 -3.80 -2.26 17.47
C TYR A 325 -5.30 -2.21 17.18
N GLU A 326 -5.80 -3.18 16.42
CA GLU A 326 -7.23 -3.45 16.44
C GLU A 326 -7.50 -4.19 17.75
N ASN A 327 -8.35 -3.58 18.61
CA ASN A 327 -8.88 -4.26 19.79
C ASN A 327 -9.83 -5.41 19.41
N TYR A 328 -9.71 -5.92 18.17
CA TYR A 328 -10.50 -7.02 17.65
C TYR A 328 -9.60 -8.21 17.37
N HIS A 329 -9.96 -9.32 17.95
CA HIS A 329 -9.39 -10.61 17.58
C HIS A 329 -10.38 -11.32 16.66
N TRP A 330 -10.03 -11.46 15.37
CA TRP A 330 -10.89 -12.16 14.42
C TRP A 330 -10.74 -13.67 14.57
N MET A 331 -11.76 -14.32 15.17
CA MET A 331 -11.82 -15.76 15.33
C MET A 331 -12.53 -16.38 14.11
N LYS A 332 -11.79 -17.14 13.29
CA LYS A 332 -12.28 -17.69 12.04
C LYS A 332 -12.00 -19.19 11.95
N HIS A 333 -12.93 -19.95 11.33
CA HIS A 333 -12.70 -21.35 11.02
C HIS A 333 -11.60 -21.52 9.97
N SER A 334 -10.68 -22.43 10.23
CA SER A 334 -9.61 -22.81 9.30
C SER A 334 -9.68 -24.30 9.00
N MET A 335 -9.96 -24.65 7.74
CA MET A 335 -10.12 -26.04 7.33
C MET A 335 -8.84 -26.84 7.60
N GLY A 336 -8.97 -27.97 8.30
CA GLY A 336 -7.86 -28.83 8.70
C GLY A 336 -7.06 -28.36 9.92
N ASN A 337 -7.32 -27.14 10.43
CA ASN A 337 -6.71 -26.64 11.66
C ASN A 337 -7.65 -26.84 12.86
N LYS A 338 -7.25 -27.75 13.80
CA LYS A 338 -8.02 -27.99 15.03
C LYS A 338 -7.91 -26.86 16.05
N GLN A 339 -6.93 -25.95 15.88
CA GLN A 339 -6.73 -24.76 16.70
C GLN A 339 -7.43 -23.55 16.07
N SER A 340 -8.73 -23.70 15.77
CA SER A 340 -9.61 -22.66 15.28
C SER A 340 -11.05 -22.95 15.67
N ILE A 341 -11.92 -21.93 15.59
CA ILE A 341 -13.36 -22.13 15.79
C ILE A 341 -13.89 -23.21 14.83
N VAL A 342 -14.79 -24.06 15.31
CA VAL A 342 -15.26 -25.24 14.54
C VAL A 342 -16.13 -24.86 13.33
N ASN A 343 -16.78 -23.69 13.36
CA ASN A 343 -17.59 -23.18 12.25
C ASN A 343 -17.78 -21.66 12.38
N ASP A 344 -17.82 -20.94 11.25
CA ASP A 344 -17.94 -19.47 11.22
C ASP A 344 -19.36 -18.95 11.50
N GLN A 345 -20.39 -19.83 11.42
CA GLN A 345 -21.78 -19.45 11.76
C GLN A 345 -22.01 -19.60 13.26
N VAL A 346 -21.75 -18.54 13.99
CA VAL A 346 -21.90 -18.47 15.45
C VAL A 346 -23.32 -18.00 15.81
N HIS A 347 -23.99 -18.72 16.70
CA HIS A 347 -25.33 -18.43 17.20
C HIS A 347 -25.35 -17.95 18.64
N ALA A 348 -24.39 -18.40 19.46
CA ALA A 348 -24.27 -18.02 20.85
C ALA A 348 -22.80 -17.85 21.24
N VAL A 349 -22.53 -16.86 22.09
CA VAL A 349 -21.23 -16.63 22.72
C VAL A 349 -21.44 -16.36 24.19
N ILE A 350 -20.65 -17.02 25.05
CA ILE A 350 -20.56 -16.68 26.47
C ILE A 350 -19.09 -16.64 26.88
N GLU A 351 -18.81 -15.84 27.91
CA GLU A 351 -17.58 -15.88 28.69
C GLU A 351 -17.88 -16.63 29.98
N ASP A 352 -17.06 -17.62 30.32
CA ASP A 352 -17.21 -18.37 31.54
C ASP A 352 -16.54 -17.68 32.74
N SER A 353 -16.71 -18.23 33.93
CA SER A 353 -16.15 -17.67 35.16
C SER A 353 -14.61 -17.59 35.21
N ASP A 354 -13.91 -18.32 34.35
CA ASP A 354 -12.46 -18.29 34.20
C ASP A 354 -11.98 -17.27 33.12
N GLY A 355 -12.91 -16.63 32.39
CA GLY A 355 -12.65 -15.72 31.31
C GLY A 355 -12.38 -16.38 29.94
N ASP A 356 -12.73 -17.67 29.81
CA ASP A 356 -12.65 -18.40 28.56
C ASP A 356 -13.92 -18.22 27.72
N LEU A 357 -13.81 -18.24 26.40
CA LEU A 357 -14.90 -17.99 25.48
C LEU A 357 -15.48 -19.28 24.90
N TRP A 358 -16.80 -19.39 24.97
CA TRP A 358 -17.55 -20.49 24.39
C TRP A 358 -18.44 -20.03 23.25
N PHE A 359 -18.42 -20.77 22.14
CA PHE A 359 -19.15 -20.47 20.93
C PHE A 359 -20.09 -21.61 20.55
N GLY A 360 -21.38 -21.36 20.51
CA GLY A 360 -22.37 -22.24 19.91
C GLY A 360 -22.48 -21.95 18.42
N THR A 361 -22.26 -22.96 17.58
CA THR A 361 -22.16 -22.77 16.12
C THR A 361 -23.11 -23.68 15.35
N SER A 362 -23.17 -23.50 14.03
CA SER A 362 -23.91 -24.41 13.12
C SER A 362 -23.30 -25.80 13.01
N ASN A 363 -22.10 -26.05 13.56
CA ASN A 363 -21.46 -27.35 13.54
C ASN A 363 -20.72 -27.66 14.86
N GLY A 364 -21.43 -27.66 15.96
CA GLY A 364 -20.86 -27.95 17.28
C GLY A 364 -20.57 -26.72 18.12
N ILE A 365 -19.80 -26.93 19.17
CA ILE A 365 -19.41 -25.93 20.15
C ILE A 365 -17.89 -25.81 20.15
N SER A 366 -17.40 -24.59 20.28
CA SER A 366 -15.95 -24.32 20.47
C SER A 366 -15.74 -23.65 21.83
N LEU A 367 -14.69 -24.06 22.51
CA LEU A 367 -14.09 -23.39 23.66
C LEU A 367 -12.77 -22.80 23.21
N TYR A 368 -12.56 -21.52 23.47
CA TYR A 368 -11.28 -20.83 23.34
C TYR A 368 -10.75 -20.51 24.73
N ASN A 369 -9.60 -21.07 25.07
CA ASN A 369 -8.91 -20.74 26.32
C ASN A 369 -8.16 -19.42 26.15
N SER A 370 -8.62 -18.38 26.85
CA SER A 370 -8.07 -17.02 26.73
C SER A 370 -6.63 -16.90 27.26
N GLY A 371 -6.23 -17.77 28.20
CA GLY A 371 -4.89 -17.77 28.79
C GLY A 371 -3.84 -18.48 27.94
N THR A 372 -4.21 -19.58 27.27
CA THR A 372 -3.28 -20.39 26.46
C THR A 372 -3.41 -20.19 24.96
N GLY A 373 -4.55 -19.66 24.50
CA GLY A 373 -4.87 -19.55 23.09
C GLY A 373 -5.33 -20.86 22.45
N GLU A 374 -5.56 -21.92 23.24
CA GLU A 374 -5.94 -23.23 22.73
C GLU A 374 -7.43 -23.33 22.46
N TRP A 375 -7.79 -24.13 21.44
CA TRP A 375 -9.15 -24.42 21.04
C TRP A 375 -9.53 -25.86 21.32
N HIS A 376 -10.73 -26.06 21.86
CA HIS A 376 -11.39 -27.35 21.98
C HIS A 376 -12.74 -27.32 21.28
N SER A 377 -13.13 -28.43 20.64
CA SER A 377 -14.44 -28.57 19.98
C SER A 377 -15.23 -29.73 20.50
N PHE A 378 -16.55 -29.53 20.66
CA PHE A 378 -17.49 -30.50 21.18
C PHE A 378 -18.65 -30.68 20.22
N LEU A 379 -19.22 -31.87 20.20
CA LEU A 379 -20.49 -32.16 19.55
C LEU A 379 -20.55 -31.73 18.08
N SER A 380 -19.40 -31.69 17.41
CA SER A 380 -19.31 -31.38 16.01
C SER A 380 -19.42 -32.63 15.14
N SER A 381 -19.69 -32.42 13.83
CA SER A 381 -19.66 -33.52 12.85
C SER A 381 -18.30 -34.20 12.74
N PHE A 382 -17.23 -33.48 13.15
CA PHE A 382 -15.85 -33.96 13.04
C PHE A 382 -15.43 -34.88 14.21
N ASN A 383 -16.02 -34.75 15.39
CA ASN A 383 -15.65 -35.54 16.56
C ASN A 383 -16.60 -36.70 16.87
N HIS A 384 -17.62 -36.93 16.03
CA HIS A 384 -18.56 -38.07 16.07
C HIS A 384 -19.25 -38.30 17.42
N GLN A 385 -19.31 -37.29 18.30
CA GLN A 385 -19.99 -37.40 19.60
C GLN A 385 -21.50 -37.48 19.47
N LEU A 386 -22.05 -36.97 18.36
CA LEU A 386 -23.48 -37.07 18.02
C LEU A 386 -23.63 -37.87 16.73
N LYS A 387 -24.20 -39.08 16.84
CA LYS A 387 -24.59 -39.88 15.66
C LYS A 387 -25.97 -39.42 15.21
N ASP A 388 -26.12 -39.09 13.93
CA ASP A 388 -27.40 -38.81 13.26
C ASP A 388 -28.23 -37.67 13.86
N LYS A 389 -27.60 -36.71 14.61
CA LYS A 389 -28.29 -35.56 15.19
C LYS A 389 -27.78 -34.26 14.57
N ASN A 390 -28.63 -33.24 14.70
CA ASN A 390 -28.28 -31.88 14.28
C ASN A 390 -27.21 -31.30 15.22
N HIS A 391 -26.15 -30.77 14.65
CA HIS A 391 -24.99 -30.19 15.35
C HIS A 391 -25.11 -28.67 15.57
N ILE A 392 -26.28 -28.08 15.35
CA ILE A 392 -26.50 -26.63 15.51
C ILE A 392 -26.79 -26.34 16.98
N PHE A 393 -25.96 -25.47 17.59
CA PHE A 393 -26.12 -25.01 18.97
C PHE A 393 -26.44 -23.52 19.01
N ILE A 394 -27.63 -23.19 19.55
CA ILE A 394 -28.21 -21.85 19.50
C ILE A 394 -28.16 -21.11 20.84
N THR A 395 -27.82 -21.78 21.92
CA THR A 395 -27.71 -21.15 23.24
C THR A 395 -26.67 -21.87 24.10
N LEU A 396 -26.02 -21.11 24.96
CA LEU A 396 -25.05 -21.57 25.95
C LEU A 396 -25.29 -20.86 27.26
N CYS A 397 -24.99 -21.53 28.39
CA CYS A 397 -25.12 -20.97 29.73
C CYS A 397 -24.15 -21.68 30.67
N GLU A 398 -23.34 -20.93 31.42
CA GLU A 398 -22.63 -21.48 32.57
C GLU A 398 -23.58 -21.56 33.78
N VAL A 399 -23.86 -22.76 34.26
CA VAL A 399 -24.77 -22.99 35.37
C VAL A 399 -24.07 -23.05 36.74
N SER A 400 -22.82 -23.38 36.72
CA SER A 400 -21.88 -23.29 37.85
C SER A 400 -20.43 -23.25 37.28
N PRO A 401 -19.43 -22.79 38.04
CA PRO A 401 -18.06 -22.69 37.51
C PRO A 401 -17.59 -23.96 36.81
N GLY A 402 -17.23 -23.84 35.54
CA GLY A 402 -16.77 -24.92 34.68
C GLY A 402 -17.85 -25.89 34.17
N ILE A 403 -19.14 -25.65 34.45
CA ILE A 403 -20.24 -26.47 33.93
C ILE A 403 -21.09 -25.68 32.97
N ILE A 404 -20.99 -26.02 31.68
CA ILE A 404 -21.70 -25.33 30.58
C ILE A 404 -22.89 -26.18 30.12
N TRP A 405 -24.05 -25.55 30.04
CA TRP A 405 -25.21 -26.14 29.35
C TRP A 405 -25.34 -25.56 27.97
N ALA A 406 -25.52 -26.43 26.99
CA ALA A 406 -25.65 -26.09 25.58
C ALA A 406 -26.96 -26.59 25.00
N GLY A 407 -27.77 -25.68 24.48
CA GLY A 407 -29.04 -26.00 23.82
C GLY A 407 -28.84 -26.16 22.30
N GLY A 408 -29.11 -27.37 21.81
CA GLY A 408 -29.12 -27.67 20.39
C GLY A 408 -30.46 -27.34 19.74
N TYR A 409 -30.48 -26.93 18.48
CA TYR A 409 -31.68 -26.53 17.74
C TYR A 409 -32.78 -27.63 17.73
N THR A 410 -32.38 -28.90 17.54
CA THR A 410 -33.31 -30.04 17.57
C THR A 410 -32.74 -31.23 18.34
N SER A 411 -31.51 -31.11 18.86
CA SER A 411 -30.77 -32.25 19.43
C SER A 411 -30.91 -32.35 20.96
N GLY A 412 -31.56 -31.38 21.63
CA GLY A 412 -31.77 -31.35 23.07
C GLY A 412 -30.75 -30.47 23.81
N ILE A 413 -30.59 -30.72 25.12
CA ILE A 413 -29.67 -29.98 25.99
C ILE A 413 -28.55 -30.91 26.41
N TYR A 414 -27.33 -30.37 26.37
CA TYR A 414 -26.09 -31.07 26.72
C TYR A 414 -25.40 -30.34 27.87
N LYS A 415 -24.84 -31.13 28.77
CA LYS A 415 -24.03 -30.65 29.90
C LYS A 415 -22.57 -30.94 29.57
N ILE A 416 -21.75 -29.90 29.53
CA ILE A 416 -20.30 -30.02 29.28
C ILE A 416 -19.58 -29.68 30.57
N ASN A 417 -18.62 -30.53 30.97
CA ASN A 417 -17.75 -30.27 32.09
C ASN A 417 -16.38 -29.81 31.52
N LYS A 418 -15.99 -28.57 31.82
CA LYS A 418 -14.73 -27.95 31.35
C LYS A 418 -13.50 -28.68 31.90
N ALA A 419 -13.53 -29.17 33.13
CA ALA A 419 -12.36 -29.74 33.81
C ALA A 419 -11.84 -31.04 33.16
N ASP A 420 -12.75 -31.87 32.65
CA ASP A 420 -12.42 -33.15 32.01
C ASP A 420 -12.85 -33.24 30.55
N LEU A 421 -13.36 -32.13 29.99
CA LEU A 421 -13.88 -32.00 28.63
C LEU A 421 -14.97 -33.03 28.27
N SER A 422 -15.67 -33.57 29.27
CA SER A 422 -16.76 -34.52 29.09
C SER A 422 -18.08 -33.82 28.70
N VAL A 423 -18.95 -34.58 28.01
CA VAL A 423 -20.26 -34.14 27.54
C VAL A 423 -21.31 -35.10 28.04
#